data_32be558a3a67f865076fff469afc3e91
#
_entry.id   32be558a3a67f865076fff469afc3e91
#
_cell.length_a   1.000
_cell.length_b   1.000
_cell.length_c   1.000
_cell.angle_alpha   90.00
_cell.angle_beta   90.00
_cell.angle_gamma   90.00
#
_symmetry.space_group_name_H-M   'P 1'
#
loop_
_entity.id
_entity.type
_entity.pdbx_description
1 polymer ?
#
loop_
_entity_poly.entity_id
_entity_poly.type
_entity_poly.pdbx_seq_one_letter_code
_entity_poly.pdbx_strand_id
1 'polypeptide(L)'
;PASTNFTTRAVNQRSRNYGTFMAMKKKYPTIESTIGATPLVALQRIGAQDNAQRGNVLLGKLEGNNPAGSVKDRPALSMIEQAQARGEIHPGDTLIEATSGNTGIALAMAAAIKGYRMVLIMPEDLSIERAQTMKAYGAELVLTPKSGGMEYARDLAAQMVAQGKGVVLDQFANPDNPLAHYTGTGPELW
;
A
#
# COMPACT_ATOMS: atom_id res chain seq x y z
N PRO A 1 -26.56 28.77 -38.88
CA PRO A 1 -26.68 27.58 -38.09
C PRO A 1 -25.40 26.75 -38.22
N ALA A 2 -24.45 26.94 -37.34
CA ALA A 2 -23.25 26.17 -37.23
C ALA A 2 -23.08 25.76 -35.74
N SER A 3 -23.74 24.69 -35.35
CA SER A 3 -23.57 24.12 -34.05
C SER A 3 -23.71 22.63 -34.12
N THR A 4 -22.68 21.91 -34.52
CA THR A 4 -22.53 20.46 -34.29
C THR A 4 -21.16 20.00 -34.78
N ASN A 5 -20.09 20.24 -34.06
CA ASN A 5 -18.85 19.48 -34.30
C ASN A 5 -17.83 19.50 -33.14
N PHE A 6 -18.17 20.14 -32.01
CA PHE A 6 -17.22 20.19 -30.88
C PHE A 6 -17.24 18.91 -30.00
N THR A 7 -18.36 18.23 -29.88
CA THR A 7 -18.51 17.07 -28.98
C THR A 7 -17.85 15.79 -29.51
N THR A 8 -17.94 15.58 -30.83
CA THR A 8 -17.41 14.33 -31.44
C THR A 8 -15.87 14.33 -31.54
N ARG A 9 -15.26 15.52 -31.68
CA ARG A 9 -13.79 15.66 -31.74
C ARG A 9 -13.13 15.43 -30.37
N ALA A 10 -13.77 15.88 -29.28
CA ALA A 10 -13.28 15.70 -27.92
C ALA A 10 -13.37 14.23 -27.45
N VAL A 11 -14.43 13.51 -27.82
CA VAL A 11 -14.60 12.08 -27.50
C VAL A 11 -13.58 11.22 -28.24
N ASN A 12 -13.31 11.52 -29.52
CA ASN A 12 -12.31 10.78 -30.30
C ASN A 12 -10.87 11.09 -29.82
N GLN A 13 -10.60 12.28 -29.30
CA GLN A 13 -9.27 12.59 -28.74
C GLN A 13 -9.03 11.92 -27.39
N ARG A 14 -10.07 11.81 -26.54
CA ARG A 14 -9.98 11.06 -25.29
C ARG A 14 -9.79 9.55 -25.52
N SER A 15 -10.51 8.93 -26.44
CA SER A 15 -10.35 7.51 -26.75
C SER A 15 -8.97 7.18 -27.36
N ARG A 16 -8.39 8.08 -28.15
CA ARG A 16 -7.00 7.93 -28.66
C ARG A 16 -5.96 8.02 -27.54
N ASN A 17 -6.15 8.92 -26.56
CA ASN A 17 -5.24 9.02 -25.41
C ASN A 17 -5.34 7.82 -24.46
N TYR A 18 -6.54 7.25 -24.26
CA TYR A 18 -6.69 6.02 -23.47
C TYR A 18 -6.04 4.82 -24.15
N GLY A 19 -6.18 4.66 -25.44
CA GLY A 19 -5.51 3.60 -26.20
C GLY A 19 -3.99 3.69 -26.17
N THR A 20 -3.44 4.90 -26.24
CA THR A 20 -1.99 5.16 -26.14
C THR A 20 -1.48 4.92 -24.72
N PHE A 21 -2.25 5.29 -23.70
CA PHE A 21 -1.91 5.05 -22.29
C PHE A 21 -1.94 3.56 -21.94
N MET A 22 -2.92 2.81 -22.45
CA MET A 22 -2.98 1.35 -22.28
C MET A 22 -1.86 0.60 -23.02
N ALA A 23 -1.45 1.10 -24.20
CA ALA A 23 -0.30 0.55 -24.92
C ALA A 23 1.03 0.84 -24.20
N MET A 24 1.15 2.00 -23.53
CA MET A 24 2.32 2.30 -22.69
C MET A 24 2.43 1.41 -21.44
N LYS A 25 1.29 0.94 -20.85
CA LYS A 25 1.31 -0.01 -19.73
C LYS A 25 2.01 -1.35 -20.05
N LYS A 26 2.03 -1.77 -21.32
CA LYS A 26 2.77 -2.97 -21.75
C LYS A 26 4.28 -2.76 -21.87
N LYS A 27 4.75 -1.50 -21.89
CA LYS A 27 6.15 -1.15 -22.15
C LYS A 27 6.93 -0.77 -20.89
N TYR A 28 6.24 -0.31 -19.85
CA TYR A 28 6.89 0.18 -18.63
C TYR A 28 6.30 -0.54 -17.40
N PRO A 29 7.13 -0.80 -16.36
CA PRO A 29 6.64 -1.34 -15.10
C PRO A 29 5.65 -0.38 -14.43
N THR A 30 4.70 -0.92 -13.69
CA THR A 30 3.79 -0.16 -12.85
C THR A 30 4.36 -0.03 -11.43
N ILE A 31 3.85 0.91 -10.62
CA ILE A 31 4.36 1.11 -9.25
C ILE A 31 4.24 -0.18 -8.43
N GLU A 32 3.09 -0.86 -8.49
CA GLU A 32 2.90 -2.12 -7.76
C GLU A 32 3.89 -3.23 -8.19
N SER A 33 4.34 -3.22 -9.43
CA SER A 33 5.33 -4.20 -9.93
C SER A 33 6.75 -3.91 -9.44
N THR A 34 6.99 -2.79 -8.78
CA THR A 34 8.27 -2.44 -8.16
C THR A 34 8.31 -2.71 -6.66
N ILE A 35 7.22 -3.23 -6.09
CA ILE A 35 7.19 -3.71 -4.71
C ILE A 35 7.94 -5.04 -4.62
N GLY A 36 8.86 -5.15 -3.67
CA GLY A 36 9.72 -6.31 -3.55
C GLY A 36 11.00 -6.20 -4.39
N ALA A 37 11.68 -7.32 -4.59
CA ALA A 37 13.00 -7.39 -5.21
C ALA A 37 13.98 -6.35 -4.64
N THR A 38 13.83 -6.03 -3.36
CA THR A 38 14.63 -5.01 -2.68
C THR A 38 16.09 -5.46 -2.56
N PRO A 39 17.08 -4.54 -2.59
CA PRO A 39 18.48 -4.90 -2.54
C PRO A 39 18.83 -5.67 -1.27
N LEU A 40 19.70 -6.67 -1.43
CA LEU A 40 20.36 -7.38 -0.34
C LEU A 40 21.83 -6.95 -0.34
N VAL A 41 22.27 -6.29 0.73
CA VAL A 41 23.60 -5.67 0.81
C VAL A 41 24.44 -6.24 1.94
N ALA A 42 25.74 -6.38 1.72
CA ALA A 42 26.67 -6.86 2.75
C ALA A 42 26.97 -5.73 3.77
N LEU A 43 26.81 -6.04 5.05
CA LEU A 43 27.12 -5.17 6.17
C LEU A 43 28.57 -5.42 6.63
N GLN A 44 29.52 -4.68 6.06
CA GLN A 44 30.94 -4.97 6.19
C GLN A 44 31.55 -4.57 7.55
N ARG A 45 30.96 -3.63 8.29
CA ARG A 45 31.56 -3.08 9.52
C ARG A 45 31.02 -3.73 10.79
N ILE A 46 29.80 -4.24 10.78
CA ILE A 46 29.15 -4.84 11.95
C ILE A 46 29.78 -6.21 12.20
N GLY A 47 30.44 -6.37 13.35
CA GLY A 47 31.10 -7.64 13.71
C GLY A 47 32.16 -8.11 12.72
N ALA A 48 32.84 -7.18 12.03
CA ALA A 48 33.73 -7.49 10.91
C ALA A 48 34.82 -8.53 11.26
N GLN A 49 35.44 -8.40 12.41
CA GLN A 49 36.52 -9.31 12.83
C GLN A 49 35.98 -10.72 13.13
N ASP A 50 34.92 -10.83 13.90
CA ASP A 50 34.30 -12.11 14.26
C ASP A 50 33.72 -12.81 13.03
N ASN A 51 33.10 -12.05 12.14
CA ASN A 51 32.53 -12.60 10.90
C ASN A 51 33.61 -13.12 9.97
N ALA A 52 34.73 -12.41 9.82
CA ALA A 52 35.85 -12.86 9.02
C ALA A 52 36.47 -14.14 9.57
N GLN A 53 36.63 -14.24 10.89
CA GLN A 53 37.20 -15.45 11.53
C GLN A 53 36.29 -16.68 11.40
N ARG A 54 34.96 -16.47 11.37
CA ARG A 54 33.98 -17.55 11.29
C ARG A 54 33.46 -17.82 9.88
N GLY A 55 33.89 -17.06 8.90
CA GLY A 55 33.41 -17.16 7.51
C GLY A 55 31.92 -16.73 7.34
N ASN A 56 31.39 -15.92 8.26
CA ASN A 56 30.02 -15.45 8.18
C ASN A 56 29.89 -14.27 7.24
N VAL A 57 28.75 -14.19 6.55
CA VAL A 57 28.35 -13.01 5.77
C VAL A 57 27.10 -12.42 6.41
N LEU A 58 27.18 -11.17 6.84
CA LEU A 58 26.04 -10.43 7.38
C LEU A 58 25.41 -9.58 6.28
N LEU A 59 24.13 -9.83 6.02
CA LEU A 59 23.39 -9.16 4.96
C LEU A 59 22.23 -8.33 5.53
N GLY A 60 21.96 -7.18 4.92
CA GLY A 60 20.81 -6.33 5.20
C GLY A 60 19.91 -6.23 3.97
N LYS A 61 18.62 -6.55 4.13
CA LYS A 61 17.63 -6.37 3.08
C LYS A 61 17.00 -4.98 3.19
N LEU A 62 17.16 -4.16 2.14
CA LEU A 62 16.81 -2.75 2.17
C LEU A 62 15.32 -2.52 1.84
N GLU A 63 14.44 -2.88 2.77
CA GLU A 63 12.97 -2.76 2.59
C GLU A 63 12.47 -1.30 2.47
N GLY A 64 13.27 -0.32 2.85
CA GLY A 64 13.00 1.09 2.58
C GLY A 64 12.99 1.47 1.10
N ASN A 65 13.47 0.60 0.22
CA ASN A 65 13.46 0.80 -1.24
C ASN A 65 12.12 0.44 -1.90
N ASN A 66 11.16 -0.09 -1.15
CA ASN A 66 9.80 -0.23 -1.67
C ASN A 66 9.17 1.16 -1.93
N PRO A 67 8.22 1.30 -2.87
CA PRO A 67 7.67 2.59 -3.32
C PRO A 67 7.06 3.47 -2.22
N ALA A 68 6.36 2.89 -1.23
CA ALA A 68 5.85 3.62 -0.07
C ALA A 68 6.88 3.71 1.08
N GLY A 69 8.08 3.19 0.88
CA GLY A 69 9.23 3.37 1.75
C GLY A 69 9.37 2.34 2.88
N SER A 70 8.71 1.20 2.83
CA SER A 70 8.85 0.19 3.88
C SER A 70 8.51 -1.23 3.44
N VAL A 71 8.81 -2.20 4.33
CA VAL A 71 8.39 -3.60 4.18
C VAL A 71 6.87 -3.75 4.11
N LYS A 72 6.09 -2.77 4.59
CA LYS A 72 4.62 -2.83 4.63
C LYS A 72 3.96 -2.74 3.28
N ASP A 73 4.67 -2.29 2.26
CA ASP A 73 4.20 -2.28 0.88
C ASP A 73 3.82 -3.68 0.40
N ARG A 74 4.62 -4.70 0.79
CA ARG A 74 4.39 -6.10 0.44
C ARG A 74 3.07 -6.65 1.00
N PRO A 75 2.83 -6.65 2.32
CA PRO A 75 1.57 -7.14 2.87
C PRO A 75 0.37 -6.28 2.50
N ALA A 76 0.51 -4.95 2.37
CA ALA A 76 -0.60 -4.09 1.97
C ALA A 76 -1.11 -4.46 0.58
N LEU A 77 -0.23 -4.63 -0.39
CA LEU A 77 -0.62 -5.06 -1.74
C LEU A 77 -1.21 -6.48 -1.71
N SER A 78 -0.55 -7.42 -1.03
CA SER A 78 -1.00 -8.82 -0.93
C SER A 78 -2.42 -8.92 -0.34
N MET A 79 -2.70 -8.27 0.78
CA MET A 79 -4.02 -8.30 1.41
C MET A 79 -5.12 -7.78 0.46
N ILE A 80 -4.88 -6.69 -0.26
CA ILE A 80 -5.85 -6.14 -1.22
C ILE A 80 -6.02 -7.09 -2.42
N GLU A 81 -4.94 -7.58 -3.01
CA GLU A 81 -5.02 -8.45 -4.19
C GLU A 81 -5.68 -9.80 -3.90
N GLN A 82 -5.37 -10.41 -2.76
CA GLN A 82 -5.96 -11.68 -2.36
C GLN A 82 -7.45 -11.52 -2.00
N ALA A 83 -7.83 -10.49 -1.25
CA ALA A 83 -9.23 -10.20 -0.97
C ALA A 83 -10.03 -9.93 -2.27
N GLN A 84 -9.46 -9.18 -3.21
CA GLN A 84 -10.06 -8.96 -4.53
C GLN A 84 -10.17 -10.26 -5.32
N ALA A 85 -9.15 -11.10 -5.32
CA ALA A 85 -9.17 -12.38 -6.04
C ALA A 85 -10.23 -13.36 -5.49
N ARG A 86 -10.51 -13.29 -4.17
CA ARG A 86 -11.60 -14.06 -3.54
C ARG A 86 -12.98 -13.43 -3.72
N GLY A 87 -13.07 -12.23 -4.29
CA GLY A 87 -14.34 -11.50 -4.46
C GLY A 87 -14.89 -10.89 -3.17
N GLU A 88 -14.06 -10.74 -2.14
CA GLU A 88 -14.43 -10.13 -0.85
C GLU A 88 -14.52 -8.60 -0.95
N ILE A 89 -13.76 -8.01 -1.85
CA ILE A 89 -13.73 -6.58 -2.15
C ILE A 89 -13.66 -6.33 -3.67
N HIS A 90 -14.17 -5.18 -4.12
CA HIS A 90 -14.17 -4.78 -5.52
C HIS A 90 -13.66 -3.34 -5.68
N PRO A 91 -12.99 -2.98 -6.79
CA PRO A 91 -12.61 -1.59 -7.05
C PRO A 91 -13.79 -0.63 -6.86
N GLY A 92 -13.55 0.44 -6.11
CA GLY A 92 -14.58 1.39 -5.68
C GLY A 92 -15.07 1.19 -4.25
N ASP A 93 -14.87 0.01 -3.65
CA ASP A 93 -15.19 -0.23 -2.25
C ASP A 93 -14.34 0.62 -1.32
N THR A 94 -14.82 0.81 -0.10
CA THR A 94 -14.09 1.52 0.96
C THR A 94 -13.38 0.54 1.86
N LEU A 95 -12.06 0.66 1.95
CA LEU A 95 -11.22 -0.05 2.91
C LEU A 95 -11.02 0.83 4.14
N ILE A 96 -11.09 0.24 5.32
CA ILE A 96 -10.92 0.92 6.60
C ILE A 96 -9.79 0.23 7.36
N GLU A 97 -8.88 0.98 7.95
CA GLU A 97 -7.83 0.40 8.79
C GLU A 97 -7.45 1.35 9.94
N ALA A 98 -7.31 0.79 11.13
CA ALA A 98 -6.80 1.50 12.29
C ALA A 98 -5.27 1.37 12.34
N THR A 99 -4.55 2.38 11.90
CA THR A 99 -3.09 2.36 11.85
C THR A 99 -2.48 3.76 11.75
N SER A 100 -1.37 3.98 12.44
CA SER A 100 -0.66 5.27 12.46
C SER A 100 0.72 5.22 11.82
N GLY A 101 1.12 4.07 11.29
CA GLY A 101 2.48 3.83 10.82
C GLY A 101 2.60 3.53 9.33
N ASN A 102 3.68 2.84 8.99
CA ASN A 102 4.02 2.47 7.62
C ASN A 102 2.93 1.61 6.93
N THR A 103 2.16 0.84 7.70
CA THR A 103 1.02 0.09 7.15
C THR A 103 -0.02 1.02 6.55
N GLY A 104 -0.35 2.13 7.22
CA GLY A 104 -1.30 3.11 6.69
C GLY A 104 -0.80 3.78 5.40
N ILE A 105 0.49 4.11 5.33
CA ILE A 105 1.09 4.67 4.12
C ILE A 105 1.02 3.65 2.97
N ALA A 106 1.39 2.40 3.23
CA ALA A 106 1.39 1.34 2.24
C ALA A 106 -0.03 1.00 1.75
N LEU A 107 -1.01 0.91 2.67
CA LEU A 107 -2.41 0.68 2.31
C LEU A 107 -2.99 1.85 1.50
N ALA A 108 -2.67 3.11 1.86
CA ALA A 108 -3.10 4.28 1.09
C ALA A 108 -2.58 4.22 -0.35
N MET A 109 -1.30 3.91 -0.54
CA MET A 109 -0.70 3.74 -1.86
C MET A 109 -1.35 2.59 -2.63
N ALA A 110 -1.44 1.40 -2.03
CA ALA A 110 -1.97 0.21 -2.69
C ALA A 110 -3.46 0.38 -3.06
N ALA A 111 -4.27 0.98 -2.17
CA ALA A 111 -5.66 1.31 -2.43
C ALA A 111 -5.80 2.29 -3.61
N ALA A 112 -4.99 3.35 -3.66
CA ALA A 112 -4.99 4.30 -4.77
C ALA A 112 -4.67 3.62 -6.11
N ILE A 113 -3.66 2.74 -6.15
CA ILE A 113 -3.25 2.00 -7.36
C ILE A 113 -4.37 1.06 -7.83
N LYS A 114 -5.04 0.38 -6.91
CA LYS A 114 -6.06 -0.64 -7.19
C LYS A 114 -7.47 -0.08 -7.33
N GLY A 115 -7.66 1.24 -7.11
CA GLY A 115 -8.94 1.92 -7.29
C GLY A 115 -9.92 1.76 -6.12
N TYR A 116 -9.41 1.59 -4.91
CA TYR A 116 -10.18 1.56 -3.67
C TYR A 116 -10.18 2.92 -2.97
N ARG A 117 -11.23 3.20 -2.20
CA ARG A 117 -11.23 4.30 -1.25
C ARG A 117 -10.58 3.83 0.05
N MET A 118 -9.69 4.64 0.63
CA MET A 118 -8.99 4.28 1.86
C MET A 118 -9.34 5.24 2.99
N VAL A 119 -9.85 4.73 4.10
CA VAL A 119 -10.10 5.44 5.34
C VAL A 119 -9.14 4.92 6.40
N LEU A 120 -8.29 5.80 6.93
CA LEU A 120 -7.32 5.48 7.96
C LEU A 120 -7.71 6.16 9.27
N ILE A 121 -7.82 5.38 10.33
CA ILE A 121 -8.22 5.85 11.66
C ILE A 121 -7.01 5.82 12.57
N MET A 122 -6.71 6.93 13.23
CA MET A 122 -5.52 7.06 14.06
C MET A 122 -5.64 8.16 15.10
N PRO A 123 -4.89 8.08 16.22
CA PRO A 123 -4.81 9.17 17.19
C PRO A 123 -4.25 10.46 16.57
N GLU A 124 -4.71 11.60 17.05
CA GLU A 124 -4.37 12.95 16.54
C GLU A 124 -2.91 13.37 16.75
N ASP A 125 -2.15 12.66 17.58
CA ASP A 125 -0.74 12.93 17.87
C ASP A 125 0.24 12.28 16.87
N LEU A 126 -0.26 11.88 15.72
CA LEU A 126 0.53 11.38 14.60
C LEU A 126 1.48 12.46 14.04
N SER A 127 2.65 12.04 13.55
CA SER A 127 3.52 12.96 12.84
C SER A 127 2.84 13.54 11.59
N ILE A 128 3.03 14.85 11.40
CA ILE A 128 2.41 15.58 10.29
C ILE A 128 2.83 15.04 8.93
N GLU A 129 4.08 14.58 8.80
CA GLU A 129 4.64 14.02 7.56
C GLU A 129 3.92 12.75 7.14
N ARG A 130 3.61 11.85 8.10
CA ARG A 130 2.84 10.64 7.83
C ARG A 130 1.43 10.95 7.39
N ALA A 131 0.77 11.88 8.09
CA ALA A 131 -0.57 12.32 7.72
C ALA A 131 -0.60 12.93 6.31
N GLN A 132 0.38 13.77 5.98
CA GLN A 132 0.52 14.36 4.65
C GLN A 132 0.76 13.31 3.56
N THR A 133 1.63 12.34 3.83
CA THR A 133 1.91 11.24 2.88
C THR A 133 0.66 10.40 2.60
N MET A 134 -0.08 10.00 3.64
CA MET A 134 -1.32 9.24 3.48
C MET A 134 -2.37 10.03 2.67
N LYS A 135 -2.53 11.33 2.97
CA LYS A 135 -3.43 12.22 2.22
C LYS A 135 -2.97 12.41 0.77
N ALA A 136 -1.68 12.48 0.50
CA ALA A 136 -1.14 12.60 -0.85
C ALA A 136 -1.48 11.37 -1.72
N TYR A 137 -1.59 10.19 -1.12
CA TYR A 137 -2.12 8.99 -1.77
C TYR A 137 -3.65 8.96 -1.87
N GLY A 138 -4.35 9.98 -1.36
CA GLY A 138 -5.81 10.09 -1.46
C GLY A 138 -6.57 9.43 -0.31
N ALA A 139 -5.91 9.01 0.77
CA ALA A 139 -6.59 8.45 1.93
C ALA A 139 -7.33 9.53 2.74
N GLU A 140 -8.53 9.19 3.19
CA GLU A 140 -9.26 9.94 4.20
C GLU A 140 -8.71 9.60 5.59
N LEU A 141 -8.42 10.63 6.39
CA LEU A 141 -7.93 10.44 7.76
C LEU A 141 -9.02 10.79 8.76
N VAL A 142 -9.33 9.83 9.63
CA VAL A 142 -10.21 10.01 10.78
C VAL A 142 -9.33 10.08 12.03
N LEU A 143 -9.20 11.27 12.61
CA LEU A 143 -8.40 11.48 13.80
C LEU A 143 -9.24 11.21 15.06
N THR A 144 -8.68 10.43 15.97
CA THR A 144 -9.30 10.11 17.27
C THR A 144 -8.55 10.83 18.39
N PRO A 145 -9.21 11.08 19.55
CA PRO A 145 -8.54 11.68 20.68
C PRO A 145 -7.31 10.88 21.10
N LYS A 146 -6.20 11.58 21.38
CA LYS A 146 -4.95 10.97 21.84
C LYS A 146 -5.14 10.05 23.05
N SER A 147 -6.01 10.42 23.98
CA SER A 147 -6.31 9.65 25.19
C SER A 147 -6.89 8.26 24.93
N GLY A 148 -7.53 8.05 23.78
CA GLY A 148 -8.07 6.75 23.38
C GLY A 148 -7.05 5.80 22.74
N GLY A 149 -5.91 6.32 22.30
CA GLY A 149 -4.85 5.55 21.68
C GLY A 149 -5.33 4.74 20.45
N MET A 150 -4.55 3.72 20.10
CA MET A 150 -4.86 2.85 18.95
C MET A 150 -6.05 1.91 19.23
N GLU A 151 -6.36 1.64 20.49
CA GLU A 151 -7.49 0.79 20.86
C GLU A 151 -8.80 1.45 20.46
N TYR A 152 -8.99 2.71 20.84
CA TYR A 152 -10.16 3.48 20.41
C TYR A 152 -10.26 3.59 18.88
N ALA A 153 -9.15 3.73 18.18
CA ALA A 153 -9.15 3.76 16.72
C ALA A 153 -9.63 2.43 16.11
N ARG A 154 -9.26 1.29 16.70
CA ARG A 154 -9.75 -0.05 16.29
C ARG A 154 -11.24 -0.23 16.55
N ASP A 155 -11.71 0.20 17.73
CA ASP A 155 -13.12 0.13 18.07
C ASP A 155 -13.96 0.96 17.11
N LEU A 156 -13.48 2.16 16.75
CA LEU A 156 -14.15 2.99 15.76
C LEU A 156 -14.16 2.34 14.38
N ALA A 157 -13.06 1.71 13.96
CA ALA A 157 -13.04 0.95 12.71
C ALA A 157 -14.07 -0.18 12.71
N ALA A 158 -14.16 -0.95 13.78
CA ALA A 158 -15.16 -2.00 13.94
C ALA A 158 -16.60 -1.46 13.90
N GLN A 159 -16.86 -0.33 14.55
CA GLN A 159 -18.17 0.34 14.49
C GLN A 159 -18.51 0.79 13.06
N MET A 160 -17.55 1.34 12.32
CA MET A 160 -17.78 1.76 10.93
C MET A 160 -18.09 0.56 10.02
N VAL A 161 -17.43 -0.57 10.22
CA VAL A 161 -17.73 -1.82 9.51
C VAL A 161 -19.14 -2.31 9.85
N ALA A 162 -19.52 -2.34 11.13
CA ALA A 162 -20.86 -2.73 11.56
C ALA A 162 -21.96 -1.82 10.98
N GLN A 163 -21.63 -0.57 10.64
CA GLN A 163 -22.53 0.38 9.98
C GLN A 163 -22.51 0.25 8.43
N GLY A 164 -21.80 -0.71 7.87
CA GLY A 164 -21.71 -0.91 6.43
C GLY A 164 -20.90 0.14 5.69
N LYS A 165 -19.99 0.87 6.37
CA LYS A 165 -19.21 1.97 5.78
C LYS A 165 -17.98 1.50 5.01
N GLY A 166 -17.61 0.22 5.11
CA GLY A 166 -16.46 -0.35 4.43
C GLY A 166 -16.02 -1.68 5.04
N VAL A 167 -14.84 -2.15 4.62
CA VAL A 167 -14.24 -3.42 5.01
C VAL A 167 -12.89 -3.17 5.69
N VAL A 168 -12.61 -3.89 6.78
CA VAL A 168 -11.30 -3.95 7.43
C VAL A 168 -10.55 -5.17 6.93
N LEU A 169 -9.30 -4.98 6.48
CA LEU A 169 -8.44 -6.11 6.06
C LEU A 169 -7.76 -6.80 7.23
N ASP A 170 -7.66 -6.14 8.39
CA ASP A 170 -7.08 -6.63 9.64
C ASP A 170 -5.65 -7.18 9.49
N GLN A 171 -4.69 -6.28 9.40
CA GLN A 171 -3.28 -6.62 9.20
C GLN A 171 -2.71 -7.64 10.21
N PHE A 172 -3.31 -7.76 11.40
CA PHE A 172 -2.80 -8.62 12.47
C PHE A 172 -3.31 -10.06 12.39
N ALA A 173 -4.52 -10.27 11.86
CA ALA A 173 -5.14 -11.58 11.72
C ALA A 173 -5.21 -12.08 10.28
N ASN A 174 -4.91 -11.23 9.29
CA ASN A 174 -5.03 -11.55 7.88
C ASN A 174 -3.91 -12.49 7.40
N PRO A 175 -4.23 -13.70 6.90
CA PRO A 175 -3.23 -14.65 6.42
C PRO A 175 -2.46 -14.17 5.19
N ASP A 176 -2.99 -13.21 4.44
CA ASP A 176 -2.33 -12.67 3.26
C ASP A 176 -1.17 -11.74 3.61
N ASN A 177 -1.08 -11.27 4.86
CA ASN A 177 0.08 -10.54 5.37
C ASN A 177 1.33 -11.46 5.41
N PRO A 178 1.38 -12.57 6.15
CA PRO A 178 2.51 -13.48 6.10
C PRO A 178 2.71 -14.12 4.72
N LEU A 179 1.66 -14.30 3.93
CA LEU A 179 1.75 -14.83 2.57
C LEU A 179 2.65 -13.97 1.69
N ALA A 180 2.58 -12.64 1.80
CA ALA A 180 3.46 -11.73 1.06
C ALA A 180 4.96 -12.00 1.29
N HIS A 181 5.29 -12.41 2.51
CA HIS A 181 6.68 -12.75 2.85
C HIS A 181 7.05 -14.17 2.43
N TYR A 182 6.11 -15.10 2.52
CA TYR A 182 6.32 -16.48 2.07
C TYR A 182 6.56 -16.56 0.56
N THR A 183 5.80 -15.81 -0.23
CA THR A 183 5.90 -15.82 -1.70
C THR A 183 6.90 -14.82 -2.27
N GLY A 184 7.27 -13.79 -1.51
CA GLY A 184 8.14 -12.69 -1.93
C GLY A 184 9.46 -12.67 -1.16
N THR A 185 9.45 -12.14 0.07
CA THR A 185 10.68 -11.91 0.84
C THR A 185 11.51 -13.18 1.04
N GLY A 186 10.87 -14.31 1.32
CA GLY A 186 11.55 -15.60 1.51
C GLY A 186 12.35 -16.03 0.28
N PRO A 187 11.74 -16.15 -0.91
CA PRO A 187 12.46 -16.47 -2.14
C PRO A 187 13.54 -15.47 -2.54
N GLU A 188 13.38 -14.18 -2.18
CA GLU A 188 14.41 -13.17 -2.43
C GLU A 188 15.65 -13.33 -1.53
N LEU A 189 15.50 -13.98 -0.38
CA LEU A 189 16.61 -14.25 0.56
C LEU A 189 17.32 -15.56 0.28
N TRP A 190 16.63 -16.52 -0.32
CA TRP A 190 17.12 -17.85 -0.63
C TRP A 190 17.78 -17.90 -2.01
#